data_c221ef1acbab0fc442df964b5607b42f
#
_entry.id   c221ef1acbab0fc442df964b5607b42f
#
_cell.length_a   1.000
_cell.length_b   1.000
_cell.length_c   1.000
_cell.angle_alpha   90.00
_cell.angle_beta   90.00
_cell.angle_gamma   90.00
#
_symmetry.space_group_name_H-M   'P 1'
#
loop_
_entity.id
_entity.type
_entity.pdbx_description
1 polymer ?
#
loop_
_entity_poly.entity_id
_entity_poly.type
_entity_poly.pdbx_seq_one_letter_code
_entity_poly.pdbx_strand_id
1 'polypeptide(L)'
;ENLVKHTKHEQITLINRTKEKAEKLAKKLDVIVKDYTDLQIELQKADVVVVATGAQNPTVDKAILNLKKPLLILDLSIPKNVNENVKDIEGVTLVHMDELSQITDETLENRKKHIPAAEAIIEEIKDEFMAWTKQRKFAPTIHALKAKLNTIKEGELNFQRKKLANFDEEQAELITARIIQKITNHFANHLK
;
A
#
# COMPACT_ATOMS: atom_id res chain seq x y z
N GLU A 1 -4.82 -13.81 -17.31
CA GLU A 1 -5.67 -13.56 -16.12
C GLU A 1 -5.34 -12.21 -15.46
N ASN A 2 -4.08 -11.86 -15.21
CA ASN A 2 -3.73 -10.57 -14.56
C ASN A 2 -4.09 -9.36 -15.42
N LEU A 3 -3.87 -9.40 -16.72
CA LEU A 3 -4.30 -8.33 -17.63
C LEU A 3 -5.79 -8.04 -17.54
N VAL A 4 -6.63 -9.07 -17.51
CA VAL A 4 -8.10 -8.94 -17.41
C VAL A 4 -8.55 -8.31 -16.09
N LYS A 5 -7.78 -8.48 -15.01
CA LYS A 5 -8.09 -7.88 -13.70
C LYS A 5 -7.82 -6.37 -13.65
N HIS A 6 -6.91 -5.88 -14.49
CA HIS A 6 -6.40 -4.50 -14.44
C HIS A 6 -6.75 -3.68 -15.67
N THR A 7 -7.36 -4.30 -16.70
CA THR A 7 -7.79 -3.64 -17.93
C THR A 7 -9.23 -4.03 -18.28
N LYS A 8 -9.86 -3.28 -19.17
CA LYS A 8 -11.20 -3.64 -19.67
C LYS A 8 -11.06 -4.86 -20.59
N HIS A 9 -11.68 -5.99 -20.21
CA HIS A 9 -11.62 -7.26 -20.96
C HIS A 9 -12.11 -7.14 -22.40
N GLU A 10 -13.05 -6.26 -22.66
CA GLU A 10 -13.59 -5.94 -24.00
C GLU A 10 -12.53 -5.38 -24.96
N GLN A 11 -11.40 -4.88 -24.44
CA GLN A 11 -10.29 -4.36 -25.24
C GLN A 11 -9.16 -5.39 -25.45
N ILE A 12 -9.33 -6.60 -24.95
CA ILE A 12 -8.32 -7.65 -25.04
C ILE A 12 -8.72 -8.61 -26.16
N THR A 13 -7.90 -8.68 -27.20
CA THR A 13 -8.03 -9.65 -28.28
C THR A 13 -7.01 -10.77 -28.10
N LEU A 14 -7.46 -12.00 -28.09
CA LEU A 14 -6.63 -13.20 -28.01
C LEU A 14 -6.57 -13.89 -29.37
N ILE A 15 -5.34 -14.11 -29.85
CA ILE A 15 -5.08 -14.83 -31.11
C ILE A 15 -4.17 -16.02 -30.80
N ASN A 16 -4.54 -17.19 -31.28
CA ASN A 16 -3.72 -18.39 -31.18
C ASN A 16 -3.82 -19.19 -32.49
N ARG A 17 -2.73 -19.79 -32.93
CA ARG A 17 -2.71 -20.67 -34.12
C ARG A 17 -3.74 -21.81 -33.99
N THR A 18 -3.95 -22.31 -32.76
CA THR A 18 -4.98 -23.31 -32.45
C THR A 18 -6.18 -22.57 -31.85
N LYS A 19 -7.23 -22.36 -32.65
CA LYS A 19 -8.41 -21.56 -32.28
C LYS A 19 -9.14 -22.09 -31.05
N GLU A 20 -9.26 -23.41 -30.94
CA GLU A 20 -9.94 -24.06 -29.81
C GLU A 20 -9.27 -23.75 -28.44
N LYS A 21 -7.95 -23.58 -28.45
CA LYS A 21 -7.20 -23.18 -27.23
C LYS A 21 -7.55 -21.74 -26.83
N ALA A 22 -7.65 -20.85 -27.82
CA ALA A 22 -8.02 -19.46 -27.59
C ALA A 22 -9.48 -19.36 -27.08
N GLU A 23 -10.41 -20.06 -27.72
CA GLU A 23 -11.84 -20.06 -27.33
C GLU A 23 -12.06 -20.62 -25.92
N LYS A 24 -11.33 -21.70 -25.55
CA LYS A 24 -11.40 -22.25 -24.19
C LYS A 24 -10.95 -21.24 -23.12
N LEU A 25 -9.92 -20.48 -23.41
CA LEU A 25 -9.42 -19.45 -22.50
C LEU A 25 -10.34 -18.24 -22.48
N ALA A 26 -10.86 -17.84 -23.64
CA ALA A 26 -11.76 -16.70 -23.76
C ALA A 26 -13.06 -16.90 -23.00
N LYS A 27 -13.64 -18.08 -23.03
CA LYS A 27 -14.84 -18.44 -22.23
C LYS A 27 -14.64 -18.24 -20.73
N LYS A 28 -13.40 -18.42 -20.26
CA LYS A 28 -13.05 -18.23 -18.85
C LYS A 28 -12.81 -16.75 -18.49
N LEU A 29 -12.30 -15.98 -19.44
CA LEU A 29 -11.81 -14.62 -19.18
C LEU A 29 -12.67 -13.53 -19.81
N ASP A 30 -13.68 -13.90 -20.59
CA ASP A 30 -14.58 -13.01 -21.32
C ASP A 30 -13.84 -12.01 -22.22
N VAL A 31 -12.89 -12.52 -23.02
CA VAL A 31 -12.09 -11.74 -23.96
C VAL A 31 -12.41 -12.08 -25.41
N ILE A 32 -12.11 -11.16 -26.34
CA ILE A 32 -12.38 -11.34 -27.77
C ILE A 32 -11.39 -12.35 -28.35
N VAL A 33 -11.90 -13.30 -29.15
CA VAL A 33 -11.07 -14.22 -29.95
C VAL A 33 -11.12 -13.83 -31.41
N LYS A 34 -9.96 -13.79 -32.04
CA LYS A 34 -9.80 -13.63 -33.49
C LYS A 34 -9.05 -14.79 -34.10
N ASP A 35 -9.25 -15.00 -35.38
CA ASP A 35 -8.53 -16.03 -36.13
C ASP A 35 -7.05 -15.64 -36.32
N TYR A 36 -6.18 -16.64 -36.48
CA TYR A 36 -4.76 -16.38 -36.74
C TYR A 36 -4.52 -15.64 -38.05
N THR A 37 -5.43 -15.83 -39.03
CA THR A 37 -5.43 -15.10 -40.31
C THR A 37 -5.68 -13.60 -40.16
N ASP A 38 -6.31 -13.19 -39.07
CA ASP A 38 -6.61 -11.79 -38.76
C ASP A 38 -5.44 -11.08 -38.03
N LEU A 39 -4.33 -11.81 -37.74
CA LEU A 39 -3.23 -11.29 -36.94
C LEU A 39 -2.73 -9.93 -37.44
N GLN A 40 -2.49 -9.79 -38.72
CA GLN A 40 -2.00 -8.54 -39.34
C GLN A 40 -2.98 -7.37 -39.13
N ILE A 41 -4.26 -7.62 -39.27
CA ILE A 41 -5.32 -6.60 -39.09
C ILE A 41 -5.42 -6.18 -37.61
N GLU A 42 -5.35 -7.13 -36.71
CA GLU A 42 -5.42 -6.85 -35.26
C GLU A 42 -4.16 -6.16 -34.74
N LEU A 43 -2.97 -6.47 -35.27
CA LEU A 43 -1.73 -5.75 -34.97
C LEU A 43 -1.82 -4.26 -35.28
N GLN A 44 -2.48 -3.89 -36.41
CA GLN A 44 -2.67 -2.48 -36.78
C GLN A 44 -3.58 -1.69 -35.86
N LYS A 45 -4.48 -2.39 -35.14
CA LYS A 45 -5.45 -1.78 -34.24
C LYS A 45 -4.91 -1.69 -32.80
N ALA A 46 -3.95 -2.54 -32.45
CA ALA A 46 -3.45 -2.66 -31.10
C ALA A 46 -2.59 -1.45 -30.70
N ASP A 47 -2.63 -1.08 -29.42
CA ASP A 47 -1.70 -0.15 -28.78
C ASP A 47 -0.58 -0.92 -28.09
N VAL A 48 -0.90 -2.12 -27.59
CA VAL A 48 0.04 -3.02 -26.93
C VAL A 48 -0.17 -4.44 -27.49
N VAL A 49 0.91 -5.11 -27.82
CA VAL A 49 0.93 -6.51 -28.23
C VAL A 49 1.79 -7.31 -27.26
N VAL A 50 1.24 -8.38 -26.74
CA VAL A 50 1.98 -9.34 -25.92
C VAL A 50 2.15 -10.62 -26.70
N VAL A 51 3.38 -10.98 -27.02
CA VAL A 51 3.72 -12.23 -27.70
C VAL A 51 4.23 -13.22 -26.66
N ALA A 52 3.55 -14.35 -26.54
CA ALA A 52 3.89 -15.42 -25.60
C ALA A 52 3.65 -16.78 -26.27
N THR A 53 4.49 -17.13 -27.24
CA THR A 53 4.35 -18.34 -28.04
C THR A 53 5.55 -19.26 -27.85
N GLY A 54 5.37 -20.54 -28.16
CA GLY A 54 6.46 -21.54 -28.20
C GLY A 54 6.92 -21.84 -29.61
N ALA A 55 6.75 -20.92 -30.59
CA ALA A 55 7.18 -21.13 -31.96
C ALA A 55 8.71 -21.13 -32.08
N GLN A 56 9.25 -21.94 -32.96
CA GLN A 56 10.69 -22.01 -33.18
C GLN A 56 11.22 -20.82 -34.01
N ASN A 57 10.36 -20.22 -34.82
CA ASN A 57 10.69 -19.07 -35.67
C ASN A 57 9.82 -17.86 -35.27
N PRO A 58 10.32 -16.63 -35.46
CA PRO A 58 9.53 -15.44 -35.23
C PRO A 58 8.18 -15.44 -35.94
N THR A 59 7.13 -15.09 -35.25
CA THR A 59 5.77 -15.01 -35.76
C THR A 59 5.36 -13.59 -36.11
N VAL A 60 6.10 -12.60 -35.61
CA VAL A 60 5.91 -11.18 -35.91
C VAL A 60 7.20 -10.61 -36.47
N ASP A 61 7.10 -10.03 -37.66
CA ASP A 61 8.19 -9.34 -38.33
C ASP A 61 7.72 -8.02 -38.97
N LYS A 62 8.67 -7.28 -39.54
CA LYS A 62 8.39 -6.00 -40.22
C LYS A 62 7.41 -6.13 -41.40
N ALA A 63 7.35 -7.27 -42.07
CA ALA A 63 6.50 -7.45 -43.24
C ALA A 63 5.01 -7.45 -42.93
N ILE A 64 4.63 -7.88 -41.73
CA ILE A 64 3.23 -7.91 -41.29
C ILE A 64 2.81 -6.65 -40.51
N LEU A 65 3.74 -5.76 -40.18
CA LEU A 65 3.46 -4.53 -39.44
C LEU A 65 3.28 -3.35 -40.40
N ASN A 66 2.05 -2.93 -40.61
CA ASN A 66 1.71 -1.70 -41.34
C ASN A 66 0.99 -0.75 -40.40
N LEU A 67 1.77 0.02 -39.62
CA LEU A 67 1.26 0.79 -38.50
C LEU A 67 0.82 2.19 -38.92
N LYS A 68 -0.26 2.67 -38.31
CA LYS A 68 -0.76 4.04 -38.39
C LYS A 68 -0.64 4.81 -37.06
N LYS A 69 -0.18 4.13 -36.02
CA LYS A 69 -0.04 4.67 -34.65
C LYS A 69 1.10 3.97 -33.91
N PRO A 70 1.61 4.53 -32.82
CA PRO A 70 2.63 3.87 -32.00
C PRO A 70 2.16 2.50 -31.49
N LEU A 71 3.08 1.55 -31.40
CA LEU A 71 2.84 0.18 -30.95
C LEU A 71 3.91 -0.27 -29.97
N LEU A 72 3.50 -0.69 -28.77
CA LEU A 72 4.36 -1.39 -27.82
C LEU A 72 4.24 -2.89 -28.01
N ILE A 73 5.36 -3.58 -28.25
CA ILE A 73 5.43 -5.04 -28.37
C ILE A 73 6.23 -5.59 -27.20
N LEU A 74 5.62 -6.47 -26.41
CA LEU A 74 6.26 -7.22 -25.33
C LEU A 74 6.43 -8.66 -25.77
N ASP A 75 7.67 -9.07 -26.06
CA ASP A 75 7.97 -10.47 -26.40
C ASP A 75 8.41 -11.24 -25.16
N LEU A 76 7.51 -12.06 -24.65
CA LEU A 76 7.71 -12.94 -23.50
C LEU A 76 8.09 -14.37 -23.91
N SER A 77 8.40 -14.58 -25.17
CA SER A 77 8.67 -15.91 -25.72
C SER A 77 10.14 -16.31 -25.55
N ILE A 78 10.37 -17.62 -25.36
CA ILE A 78 11.69 -18.26 -25.42
C ILE A 78 11.59 -19.46 -26.35
N PRO A 79 12.29 -19.45 -27.49
CA PRO A 79 13.10 -18.36 -28.07
C PRO A 79 12.26 -17.13 -28.47
N LYS A 80 12.92 -16.01 -28.77
CA LYS A 80 12.27 -14.78 -29.23
C LYS A 80 11.38 -15.03 -30.44
N ASN A 81 10.15 -14.51 -30.38
CA ASN A 81 9.14 -14.72 -31.42
C ASN A 81 8.75 -13.44 -32.18
N VAL A 82 9.39 -12.33 -31.83
CA VAL A 82 9.33 -11.08 -32.59
C VAL A 82 10.71 -10.82 -33.20
N ASN A 83 10.75 -10.56 -34.52
CA ASN A 83 11.99 -10.27 -35.19
C ASN A 83 12.50 -8.88 -34.81
N GLU A 84 13.80 -8.74 -34.58
CA GLU A 84 14.43 -7.46 -34.19
C GLU A 84 14.23 -6.36 -35.25
N ASN A 85 14.00 -6.73 -36.54
CA ASN A 85 13.76 -5.77 -37.63
C ASN A 85 12.49 -4.90 -37.41
N VAL A 86 11.62 -5.25 -36.49
CA VAL A 86 10.45 -4.41 -36.16
C VAL A 86 10.87 -3.10 -35.49
N LYS A 87 12.04 -3.04 -34.84
CA LYS A 87 12.61 -1.82 -34.26
C LYS A 87 12.94 -0.75 -35.31
N ASP A 88 13.09 -1.12 -36.56
CA ASP A 88 13.32 -0.18 -37.66
C ASP A 88 12.07 0.60 -38.10
N ILE A 89 10.90 0.23 -37.55
CA ILE A 89 9.64 0.89 -37.86
C ILE A 89 9.45 2.04 -36.88
N GLU A 90 9.26 3.24 -37.40
CA GLU A 90 8.98 4.41 -36.58
C GLU A 90 7.70 4.20 -35.73
N GLY A 91 7.78 4.50 -34.42
CA GLY A 91 6.67 4.33 -33.50
C GLY A 91 6.54 2.92 -32.89
N VAL A 92 7.43 1.96 -33.26
CA VAL A 92 7.47 0.66 -32.59
C VAL A 92 8.46 0.67 -31.45
N THR A 93 7.98 0.22 -30.27
CA THR A 93 8.82 -0.10 -29.12
C THR A 93 8.76 -1.60 -28.88
N LEU A 94 9.88 -2.30 -29.08
CA LEU A 94 10.00 -3.73 -28.79
C LEU A 94 10.78 -3.93 -27.49
N VAL A 95 10.19 -4.67 -26.55
CA VAL A 95 10.82 -5.06 -25.29
C VAL A 95 10.77 -6.58 -25.17
N HIS A 96 11.91 -7.19 -24.98
CA HIS A 96 12.01 -8.63 -24.73
C HIS A 96 11.99 -8.96 -23.24
N MET A 97 11.73 -10.22 -22.92
CA MET A 97 11.63 -10.70 -21.54
C MET A 97 12.89 -10.39 -20.71
N ASP A 98 14.08 -10.49 -21.31
CA ASP A 98 15.35 -10.20 -20.65
C ASP A 98 15.46 -8.71 -20.25
N GLU A 99 15.02 -7.81 -21.13
CA GLU A 99 14.98 -6.36 -20.88
C GLU A 99 13.96 -6.02 -19.77
N LEU A 100 12.81 -6.70 -19.75
CA LEU A 100 11.81 -6.57 -18.68
C LEU A 100 12.37 -7.00 -17.33
N SER A 101 13.15 -8.08 -17.30
CA SER A 101 13.79 -8.55 -16.06
C SER A 101 14.76 -7.51 -15.52
N GLN A 102 15.59 -6.89 -16.38
CA GLN A 102 16.51 -5.83 -15.96
C GLN A 102 15.78 -4.61 -15.38
N ILE A 103 14.71 -4.14 -16.03
CA ILE A 103 13.88 -3.03 -15.52
C ILE A 103 13.27 -3.37 -14.17
N THR A 104 12.86 -4.63 -13.98
CA THR A 104 12.27 -5.10 -12.72
C THR A 104 13.33 -5.14 -11.62
N ASP A 105 14.54 -5.60 -11.93
CA ASP A 105 15.66 -5.67 -11.01
C ASP A 105 16.12 -4.28 -10.58
N GLU A 106 16.25 -3.33 -11.50
CA GLU A 106 16.55 -1.93 -11.19
C GLU A 106 15.48 -1.30 -10.29
N THR A 107 14.22 -1.59 -10.55
CA THR A 107 13.11 -1.11 -9.72
C THR A 107 13.18 -1.70 -8.31
N LEU A 108 13.52 -2.98 -8.19
CA LEU A 108 13.69 -3.67 -6.92
C LEU A 108 14.86 -3.08 -6.13
N GLU A 109 16.00 -2.85 -6.77
CA GLU A 109 17.17 -2.22 -6.15
C GLU A 109 16.88 -0.79 -5.71
N ASN A 110 16.16 -0.01 -6.50
CA ASN A 110 15.73 1.32 -6.12
C ASN A 110 14.78 1.31 -4.90
N ARG A 111 13.87 0.34 -4.82
CA ARG A 111 13.03 0.14 -3.63
C ARG A 111 13.86 -0.23 -2.40
N LYS A 112 14.83 -1.12 -2.53
CA LYS A 112 15.73 -1.50 -1.43
C LYS A 112 16.50 -0.33 -0.85
N LYS A 113 16.89 0.66 -1.66
CA LYS A 113 17.57 1.89 -1.20
C LYS A 113 16.74 2.71 -0.21
N HIS A 114 15.42 2.61 -0.26
CA HIS A 114 14.53 3.34 0.65
C HIS A 114 14.20 2.57 1.93
N ILE A 115 14.56 1.28 2.03
CA ILE A 115 14.30 0.46 3.21
C ILE A 115 14.95 1.04 4.47
N PRO A 116 16.25 1.44 4.47
CA PRO A 116 16.89 1.97 5.68
C PRO A 116 16.21 3.24 6.21
N ALA A 117 15.74 4.11 5.31
CA ALA A 117 15.01 5.32 5.71
C ALA A 117 13.65 4.98 6.35
N ALA A 118 12.95 3.98 5.83
CA ALA A 118 11.69 3.51 6.41
C ALA A 118 11.92 2.84 7.77
N GLU A 119 12.98 2.03 7.91
CA GLU A 119 13.36 1.40 9.18
C GLU A 119 13.70 2.44 10.24
N ALA A 120 14.42 3.50 9.88
CA ALA A 120 14.74 4.59 10.80
C ALA A 120 13.49 5.28 11.35
N ILE A 121 12.49 5.54 10.50
CA ILE A 121 11.20 6.10 10.92
C ILE A 121 10.47 5.15 11.87
N ILE A 122 10.49 3.86 11.59
CA ILE A 122 9.86 2.84 12.45
C ILE A 122 10.51 2.82 13.83
N GLU A 123 11.84 2.85 13.92
CA GLU A 123 12.55 2.87 15.20
C GLU A 123 12.26 4.16 15.98
N GLU A 124 12.25 5.32 15.34
CA GLU A 124 11.88 6.59 15.97
C GLU A 124 10.47 6.51 16.59
N ILE A 125 9.47 6.11 15.83
CA ILE A 125 8.07 5.98 16.31
C ILE A 125 7.96 4.92 17.41
N LYS A 126 8.70 3.83 17.31
CA LYS A 126 8.77 2.79 18.34
C LYS A 126 9.32 3.34 19.66
N ASP A 127 10.40 4.12 19.61
CA ASP A 127 10.98 4.71 20.78
C ASP A 127 10.04 5.73 21.44
N GLU A 128 9.38 6.57 20.65
CA GLU A 128 8.32 7.47 21.12
C GLU A 128 7.17 6.70 21.79
N PHE A 129 6.71 5.63 21.18
CA PHE A 129 5.65 4.77 21.72
C PHE A 129 6.08 4.10 23.05
N MET A 130 7.32 3.61 23.11
CA MET A 130 7.86 3.00 24.31
C MET A 130 8.00 4.02 25.45
N ALA A 131 8.41 5.24 25.16
CA ALA A 131 8.45 6.34 26.13
C ALA A 131 7.05 6.69 26.63
N TRP A 132 6.09 6.79 25.71
CA TRP A 132 4.70 7.07 26.05
C TRP A 132 4.06 5.97 26.93
N THR A 133 4.34 4.70 26.64
CA THR A 133 3.81 3.57 27.45
C THR A 133 4.41 3.57 28.86
N LYS A 134 5.71 3.90 29.02
CA LYS A 134 6.34 4.04 30.32
C LYS A 134 5.66 5.14 31.15
N GLN A 135 5.38 6.30 30.56
CA GLN A 135 4.71 7.39 31.24
C GLN A 135 3.28 7.00 31.69
N ARG A 136 2.56 6.22 30.89
CA ARG A 136 1.20 5.77 31.24
C ARG A 136 1.12 4.70 32.31
N LYS A 137 2.20 3.99 32.58
CA LYS A 137 2.26 2.95 33.61
C LYS A 137 1.77 3.45 34.96
N PHE A 138 2.03 4.70 35.29
CA PHE A 138 1.66 5.31 36.58
C PHE A 138 0.31 6.00 36.56
N ALA A 139 -0.37 6.14 35.45
CA ALA A 139 -1.67 6.80 35.36
C ALA A 139 -2.72 6.16 36.29
N PRO A 140 -2.87 4.82 36.36
CA PRO A 140 -3.80 4.20 37.30
C PRO A 140 -3.48 4.53 38.76
N THR A 141 -2.21 4.57 39.15
CA THR A 141 -1.76 4.90 40.48
C THR A 141 -2.12 6.34 40.87
N ILE A 142 -1.93 7.29 39.96
CA ILE A 142 -2.29 8.68 40.13
C ILE A 142 -3.81 8.85 40.25
N HIS A 143 -4.58 8.13 39.44
CA HIS A 143 -6.04 8.12 39.56
C HIS A 143 -6.51 7.56 40.89
N ALA A 144 -5.94 6.47 41.39
CA ALA A 144 -6.24 5.89 42.67
C ALA A 144 -5.88 6.84 43.84
N LEU A 145 -4.71 7.52 43.76
CA LEU A 145 -4.31 8.54 44.73
C LEU A 145 -5.33 9.68 44.76
N LYS A 146 -5.70 10.22 43.59
CA LYS A 146 -6.68 11.30 43.50
C LYS A 146 -8.03 10.90 44.06
N ALA A 147 -8.52 9.69 43.81
CA ALA A 147 -9.77 9.16 44.37
C ALA A 147 -9.67 9.06 45.88
N LYS A 148 -8.56 8.56 46.44
CA LYS A 148 -8.37 8.46 47.88
C LYS A 148 -8.30 9.82 48.55
N LEU A 149 -7.61 10.79 47.99
CA LEU A 149 -7.55 12.17 48.50
C LEU A 149 -8.92 12.84 48.49
N ASN A 150 -9.73 12.60 47.46
CA ASN A 150 -11.11 13.10 47.40
C ASN A 150 -11.98 12.46 48.53
N THR A 151 -11.83 11.16 48.76
CA THR A 151 -12.55 10.51 49.88
C THR A 151 -12.16 11.12 51.24
N ILE A 152 -10.88 11.43 51.47
CA ILE A 152 -10.39 12.08 52.66
C ILE A 152 -10.98 13.50 52.79
N LYS A 153 -10.97 14.26 51.66
CA LYS A 153 -11.57 15.59 51.56
C LYS A 153 -13.05 15.58 52.03
N GLU A 154 -13.85 14.69 51.44
CA GLU A 154 -15.27 14.59 51.78
C GLU A 154 -15.49 14.24 53.25
N GLY A 155 -14.70 13.32 53.78
CA GLY A 155 -14.73 12.97 55.21
C GLY A 155 -14.43 14.16 56.12
N GLU A 156 -13.40 14.94 55.79
CA GLU A 156 -12.99 16.10 56.55
C GLU A 156 -13.98 17.26 56.45
N LEU A 157 -14.49 17.56 55.27
CA LEU A 157 -15.53 18.57 55.10
C LEU A 157 -16.80 18.24 55.90
N ASN A 158 -17.22 16.99 55.88
CA ASN A 158 -18.37 16.52 56.67
C ASN A 158 -18.12 16.62 58.17
N PHE A 159 -16.91 16.37 58.65
CA PHE A 159 -16.53 16.52 60.04
C PHE A 159 -16.56 17.98 60.46
N GLN A 160 -15.96 18.87 59.68
CA GLN A 160 -15.88 20.30 59.99
C GLN A 160 -17.27 20.98 59.94
N ARG A 161 -18.15 20.59 59.01
CA ARG A 161 -19.54 21.03 58.92
C ARG A 161 -20.31 20.77 60.23
N LYS A 162 -20.02 19.64 60.88
CA LYS A 162 -20.68 19.30 62.18
C LYS A 162 -20.10 20.04 63.43
N LYS A 163 -18.83 20.44 63.32
CA LYS A 163 -18.05 20.97 64.42
C LYS A 163 -18.07 22.50 64.51
N LEU A 164 -18.11 23.18 63.38
CA LEU A 164 -18.01 24.64 63.28
C LEU A 164 -19.35 25.27 62.93
N ALA A 165 -19.84 26.19 63.78
CA ALA A 165 -21.12 26.85 63.53
C ALA A 165 -21.14 27.78 62.29
N ASN A 166 -19.99 28.36 61.93
CA ASN A 166 -19.80 29.23 60.72
C ASN A 166 -18.79 28.63 59.77
N PHE A 167 -19.05 27.41 59.27
CA PHE A 167 -18.20 26.73 58.30
C PHE A 167 -18.50 27.20 56.86
N ASP A 168 -17.54 27.87 56.23
CA ASP A 168 -17.62 28.25 54.81
C ASP A 168 -17.23 27.05 53.95
N GLU A 169 -18.23 26.29 53.55
CA GLU A 169 -18.07 25.04 52.80
C GLU A 169 -17.53 25.32 51.41
N GLU A 170 -17.97 26.37 50.74
CA GLU A 170 -17.55 26.70 49.37
C GLU A 170 -16.06 27.04 49.33
N GLN A 171 -15.60 27.87 50.26
CA GLN A 171 -14.19 28.23 50.36
C GLN A 171 -13.31 27.02 50.74
N ALA A 172 -13.76 26.18 51.68
CA ALA A 172 -13.04 24.98 52.09
C ALA A 172 -12.94 23.96 50.94
N GLU A 173 -14.00 23.79 50.16
CA GLU A 173 -14.01 22.92 49.00
C GLU A 173 -13.06 23.40 47.91
N LEU A 174 -13.04 24.69 47.62
CA LEU A 174 -12.14 25.30 46.65
C LEU A 174 -10.66 25.09 47.05
N ILE A 175 -10.32 25.36 48.31
CA ILE A 175 -8.95 25.23 48.81
C ILE A 175 -8.49 23.77 48.76
N THR A 176 -9.30 22.85 49.27
CA THR A 176 -8.94 21.42 49.30
C THR A 176 -8.85 20.81 47.93
N ALA A 177 -9.73 21.17 46.98
CA ALA A 177 -9.63 20.73 45.58
C ALA A 177 -8.32 21.19 44.90
N ARG A 178 -7.90 22.45 45.15
CA ARG A 178 -6.63 22.99 44.63
C ARG A 178 -5.44 22.29 45.27
N ILE A 179 -5.48 21.96 46.55
CA ILE A 179 -4.41 21.19 47.24
C ILE A 179 -4.28 19.80 46.60
N ILE A 180 -5.39 19.07 46.43
CA ILE A 180 -5.42 17.75 45.81
C ILE A 180 -4.85 17.82 44.38
N GLN A 181 -5.25 18.83 43.60
CA GLN A 181 -4.74 19.02 42.25
C GLN A 181 -3.21 19.25 42.23
N LYS A 182 -2.71 20.09 43.14
CA LYS A 182 -1.26 20.34 43.25
C LYS A 182 -0.48 19.08 43.66
N ILE A 183 -1.00 18.33 44.66
CA ILE A 183 -0.38 17.08 45.10
C ILE A 183 -0.34 16.07 43.95
N THR A 184 -1.48 15.84 43.28
CA THR A 184 -1.54 14.86 42.16
C THR A 184 -0.65 15.24 40.98
N ASN A 185 -0.59 16.53 40.65
CA ASN A 185 0.32 17.02 39.60
C ASN A 185 1.80 16.85 39.99
N HIS A 186 2.15 17.13 41.26
CA HIS A 186 3.51 16.96 41.75
C HIS A 186 3.94 15.49 41.66
N PHE A 187 3.10 14.57 42.13
CA PHE A 187 3.37 13.13 41.98
C PHE A 187 3.47 12.70 40.53
N ALA A 188 2.56 13.16 39.66
CA ALA A 188 2.61 12.83 38.23
C ALA A 188 3.93 13.28 37.57
N ASN A 189 4.48 14.41 37.98
CA ASN A 189 5.75 14.93 37.44
C ASN A 189 6.99 14.21 37.99
N HIS A 190 6.93 13.62 39.17
CA HIS A 190 8.05 12.89 39.78
C HIS A 190 8.10 11.40 39.40
N LEU A 191 7.00 10.85 38.81
CA LEU A 191 6.92 9.48 38.35
C LEU A 191 7.25 9.34 36.85
N LYS A 192 7.69 10.43 36.21
CA LYS A 192 8.23 10.43 34.84
C LYS A 192 9.69 9.93 34.88
#